data_b10b423cca8e09ce6c0dfba94a392d40
#
_entry.id   b10b423cca8e09ce6c0dfba94a392d40
#
_cell.length_a   1.000
_cell.length_b   1.000
_cell.length_c   1.000
_cell.angle_alpha   90.00
_cell.angle_beta   90.00
_cell.angle_gamma   90.00
#
_symmetry.space_group_name_H-M   'P 1'
#
loop_
_entity.id
_entity.type
_entity.pdbx_description
1 polymer ?
#
loop_
_entity_poly.entity_id
_entity_poly.type
_entity_poly.pdbx_seq_one_letter_code
_entity_poly.pdbx_strand_id
1 'polypeptide(L)'
;AATVDIPAIVLSGGPMLNGWFRGKRTGSGTIVWEARKLLAAGEINHEQYIEIIASSAPSVGHCNTMGTASTMNALAEAIGMSLPGGAAIPAPHRERAENAYLTGKRIVEMVWEDLRPSKIMTKAAFENMIAVNSAIGGSTNAPIHFNAIAKHLGVKLDNDDWERVGYNVPLIVNMQPAGEYLGEDFHHAGGVPGVVSRLIKGGLINKVATTVNGKTLYKNCEKFKVLDDSVIWPIKKPMKDKAGFLNMKGNLFDSAIMKTSVISDSRSEEHTSELQSR
;
A
#
# COMPACT_ATOMS: atom_id res chain seq x y z
N ALA A 1 10.62 10.74 -12.80
CA ALA A 1 10.81 9.61 -13.72
C ALA A 1 9.82 9.71 -14.91
N ALA A 2 8.52 9.58 -14.68
CA ALA A 2 7.50 9.57 -15.74
C ALA A 2 7.57 10.79 -16.68
N THR A 3 7.78 11.98 -16.14
CA THR A 3 7.78 13.26 -16.89
C THR A 3 8.90 13.35 -17.92
N VAL A 4 10.09 12.82 -17.59
CA VAL A 4 11.30 12.90 -18.47
C VAL A 4 11.58 11.62 -19.20
N ASP A 5 10.92 10.54 -18.84
CA ASP A 5 10.99 9.18 -19.41
C ASP A 5 12.42 8.66 -19.66
N ILE A 6 13.30 8.82 -18.70
CA ILE A 6 14.64 8.23 -18.69
C ILE A 6 14.67 7.04 -17.73
N PRO A 7 15.59 6.04 -17.91
CA PRO A 7 15.74 4.93 -17.00
C PRO A 7 15.79 5.38 -15.54
N ALA A 8 14.92 4.83 -14.71
CA ALA A 8 14.77 5.21 -13.31
C ALA A 8 14.29 4.02 -12.46
N ILE A 9 14.73 3.97 -11.20
CA ILE A 9 14.25 3.02 -10.18
C ILE A 9 13.84 3.81 -8.93
N VAL A 10 12.76 3.41 -8.30
CA VAL A 10 12.34 3.94 -7.00
C VAL A 10 13.00 3.10 -5.91
N LEU A 11 13.79 3.76 -5.06
CA LEU A 11 14.33 3.20 -3.82
C LEU A 11 13.65 3.89 -2.65
N SER A 12 12.78 3.19 -1.94
CA SER A 12 12.09 3.74 -0.76
C SER A 12 13.00 3.76 0.47
N GLY A 13 12.78 4.70 1.40
CA GLY A 13 13.49 4.76 2.68
C GLY A 13 13.06 3.68 3.67
N GLY A 14 11.83 3.20 3.56
CA GLY A 14 11.25 2.16 4.42
C GLY A 14 10.51 2.71 5.65
N PRO A 15 9.64 1.90 6.26
CA PRO A 15 8.92 2.25 7.48
C PRO A 15 9.84 2.28 8.71
N MET A 16 9.41 2.98 9.75
CA MET A 16 9.95 2.81 11.10
C MET A 16 9.71 1.38 11.60
N LEU A 17 10.47 0.96 12.60
CA LEU A 17 10.21 -0.25 13.38
C LEU A 17 8.84 -0.17 14.09
N ASN A 18 8.38 -1.30 14.60
CA ASN A 18 7.15 -1.34 15.39
C ASN A 18 7.31 -0.55 16.69
N GLY A 19 6.38 0.38 16.95
CA GLY A 19 6.27 1.04 18.24
C GLY A 19 5.62 0.11 19.28
N TRP A 20 6.00 0.29 20.55
CA TRP A 20 5.47 -0.50 21.66
C TRP A 20 5.23 0.38 22.89
N PHE A 21 4.04 0.30 23.46
CA PHE A 21 3.70 0.92 24.73
C PHE A 21 3.02 -0.09 25.65
N ARG A 22 3.62 -0.40 26.79
CA ARG A 22 3.10 -1.34 27.80
C ARG A 22 2.66 -2.68 27.20
N GLY A 23 3.46 -3.25 26.31
CA GLY A 23 3.19 -4.55 25.66
C GLY A 23 2.20 -4.53 24.50
N LYS A 24 1.67 -3.35 24.12
CA LYS A 24 0.79 -3.17 22.95
C LYS A 24 1.55 -2.50 21.80
N ARG A 25 1.29 -2.94 20.56
CA ARG A 25 1.80 -2.25 19.37
C ARG A 25 1.21 -0.84 19.25
N THR A 26 2.05 0.12 18.96
CA THR A 26 1.66 1.52 18.75
C THR A 26 2.07 1.96 17.34
N GLY A 27 1.07 2.16 16.49
CA GLY A 27 1.28 2.68 15.13
C GLY A 27 1.37 4.20 15.12
N SER A 28 2.40 4.74 14.49
CA SER A 28 2.66 6.19 14.44
C SER A 28 1.52 6.99 13.77
N GLY A 29 0.70 6.36 12.93
CA GLY A 29 -0.46 6.98 12.29
C GLY A 29 -1.80 6.77 13.01
N THR A 30 -1.85 5.94 14.04
CA THR A 30 -3.11 5.53 14.70
C THR A 30 -3.16 5.95 16.16
N ILE A 31 -2.09 5.70 16.93
CA ILE A 31 -2.06 5.93 18.37
C ILE A 31 -2.29 7.41 18.75
N VAL A 32 -1.89 8.34 17.89
CA VAL A 32 -2.06 9.79 18.12
C VAL A 32 -3.52 10.15 18.31
N TRP A 33 -4.42 9.56 17.55
CA TRP A 33 -5.86 9.82 17.64
C TRP A 33 -6.46 9.24 18.92
N GLU A 34 -6.04 8.03 19.31
CA GLU A 34 -6.48 7.39 20.56
C GLU A 34 -5.97 8.17 21.78
N ALA A 35 -4.67 8.51 21.81
CA ALA A 35 -4.09 9.27 22.89
C ALA A 35 -4.73 10.67 23.05
N ARG A 36 -5.09 11.34 21.95
CA ARG A 36 -5.83 12.62 22.00
C ARG A 36 -7.21 12.47 22.64
N LYS A 37 -7.93 11.39 22.34
CA LYS A 37 -9.23 11.11 22.95
C LYS A 37 -9.09 10.90 24.46
N LEU A 38 -8.11 10.11 24.89
CA LEU A 38 -7.82 9.86 26.31
C LEU A 38 -7.45 11.15 27.05
N LEU A 39 -6.61 11.97 26.43
CA LEU A 39 -6.23 13.27 26.99
C LEU A 39 -7.44 14.21 27.12
N ALA A 40 -8.28 14.29 26.08
CA ALA A 40 -9.48 15.11 26.09
C ALA A 40 -10.53 14.63 27.11
N ALA A 41 -10.59 13.32 27.37
CA ALA A 41 -11.44 12.72 28.40
C ALA A 41 -10.89 12.87 29.82
N GLY A 42 -9.65 13.38 30.00
CA GLY A 42 -8.97 13.47 31.29
C GLY A 42 -8.50 12.12 31.86
N GLU A 43 -8.48 11.06 31.04
CA GLU A 43 -8.05 9.72 31.44
C GLU A 43 -6.52 9.61 31.53
N ILE A 44 -5.80 10.47 30.81
CA ILE A 44 -4.33 10.60 30.86
C ILE A 44 -3.96 12.08 31.01
N ASN A 45 -2.81 12.34 31.62
CA ASN A 45 -2.23 13.68 31.66
C ASN A 45 -1.32 13.96 30.44
N HIS A 46 -0.81 15.18 30.31
CA HIS A 46 0.03 15.60 29.18
C HIS A 46 1.34 14.82 29.11
N GLU A 47 1.96 14.49 30.23
CA GLU A 47 3.21 13.72 30.27
C GLU A 47 2.99 12.31 29.71
N GLN A 48 1.93 11.61 30.16
CA GLN A 48 1.53 10.31 29.63
C GLN A 48 1.17 10.36 28.15
N TYR A 49 0.53 11.45 27.71
CA TYR A 49 0.28 11.67 26.28
C TYR A 49 1.57 11.71 25.46
N ILE A 50 2.58 12.48 25.91
CA ILE A 50 3.87 12.56 25.23
C ILE A 50 4.58 11.21 25.23
N GLU A 51 4.57 10.47 26.36
CA GLU A 51 5.15 9.11 26.45
C GLU A 51 4.53 8.15 25.42
N ILE A 52 3.21 8.13 25.32
CA ILE A 52 2.47 7.29 24.36
C ILE A 52 2.88 7.64 22.91
N ILE A 53 2.89 8.94 22.57
CA ILE A 53 3.24 9.39 21.22
C ILE A 53 4.69 9.03 20.88
N ALA A 54 5.63 9.30 21.79
CA ALA A 54 7.05 9.00 21.60
C ALA A 54 7.28 7.49 21.36
N SER A 55 6.54 6.63 22.05
CA SER A 55 6.63 5.17 21.88
C SER A 55 6.27 4.68 20.47
N SER A 56 5.54 5.47 19.70
CA SER A 56 5.08 5.12 18.35
C SER A 56 6.08 5.49 17.24
N ALA A 57 7.17 6.18 17.57
CA ALA A 57 8.21 6.61 16.65
C ALA A 57 9.61 6.10 17.09
N PRO A 58 9.84 4.77 17.12
CA PRO A 58 11.00 4.17 17.77
C PRO A 58 12.29 4.26 16.96
N SER A 59 12.22 4.62 15.69
CA SER A 59 13.38 4.63 14.80
C SER A 59 13.25 5.64 13.66
N VAL A 60 14.29 5.79 12.85
CA VAL A 60 14.22 6.42 11.53
C VAL A 60 13.27 5.65 10.62
N GLY A 61 12.69 6.32 9.64
CA GLY A 61 11.75 5.73 8.68
C GLY A 61 10.49 6.58 8.55
N HIS A 62 9.65 6.23 7.58
CA HIS A 62 8.32 6.83 7.46
C HIS A 62 7.33 6.13 8.42
N CYS A 63 6.09 6.64 8.48
CA CYS A 63 5.01 6.04 9.27
C CYS A 63 4.93 4.52 9.07
N ASN A 64 4.85 3.76 10.17
CA ASN A 64 4.81 2.30 10.17
C ASN A 64 3.41 1.69 9.97
N THR A 65 2.37 2.54 9.82
CA THR A 65 1.03 2.08 9.43
C THR A 65 0.86 2.09 7.91
N MET A 66 -0.20 1.47 7.36
CA MET A 66 -0.55 1.52 5.94
C MET A 66 -1.23 2.87 5.61
N GLY A 67 -0.51 3.95 5.88
CA GLY A 67 -0.83 5.30 5.44
C GLY A 67 -0.30 5.59 4.04
N THR A 68 -0.21 6.87 3.66
CA THR A 68 0.21 7.27 2.31
C THR A 68 1.63 6.82 1.97
N ALA A 69 2.60 6.95 2.89
CA ALA A 69 4.00 6.60 2.62
C ALA A 69 4.16 5.10 2.36
N SER A 70 3.65 4.23 3.24
CA SER A 70 3.70 2.77 3.05
C SER A 70 2.95 2.35 1.78
N THR A 71 1.78 2.97 1.52
CA THR A 71 1.02 2.73 0.29
C THR A 71 1.85 3.08 -0.94
N MET A 72 2.40 4.29 -1.03
CA MET A 72 3.15 4.73 -2.22
C MET A 72 4.38 3.86 -2.46
N ASN A 73 5.09 3.43 -1.41
CA ASN A 73 6.21 2.50 -1.53
C ASN A 73 5.77 1.13 -2.06
N ALA A 74 4.70 0.56 -1.50
CA ALA A 74 4.14 -0.71 -1.96
C ALA A 74 3.66 -0.63 -3.42
N LEU A 75 3.04 0.47 -3.80
CA LEU A 75 2.55 0.66 -5.17
C LEU A 75 3.66 0.96 -6.17
N ALA A 76 4.75 1.62 -5.77
CA ALA A 76 5.95 1.76 -6.61
C ALA A 76 6.57 0.39 -6.94
N GLU A 77 6.54 -0.55 -6.00
CA GLU A 77 6.96 -1.94 -6.25
C GLU A 77 5.94 -2.69 -7.12
N ALA A 78 4.65 -2.58 -6.80
CA ALA A 78 3.59 -3.27 -7.53
C ALA A 78 3.46 -2.84 -9.00
N ILE A 79 3.72 -1.55 -9.32
CA ILE A 79 3.75 -1.04 -10.69
C ILE A 79 5.04 -1.42 -11.43
N GLY A 80 6.01 -2.00 -10.72
CA GLY A 80 7.27 -2.48 -11.30
C GLY A 80 8.45 -1.51 -11.24
N MET A 81 8.33 -0.36 -10.55
CA MET A 81 9.37 0.67 -10.49
C MET A 81 10.39 0.49 -9.36
N SER A 82 10.22 -0.49 -8.47
CA SER A 82 11.16 -0.88 -7.42
C SER A 82 11.62 -2.33 -7.58
N LEU A 83 12.77 -2.67 -7.03
CA LEU A 83 13.20 -4.08 -6.96
C LEU A 83 12.24 -4.87 -6.05
N PRO A 84 11.91 -6.13 -6.41
CA PRO A 84 11.01 -6.96 -5.64
C PRO A 84 11.44 -7.13 -4.17
N GLY A 85 10.51 -6.93 -3.24
CA GLY A 85 10.74 -7.04 -1.80
C GLY A 85 11.31 -5.77 -1.16
N GLY A 86 11.66 -4.75 -1.97
CA GLY A 86 12.31 -3.53 -1.47
C GLY A 86 11.40 -2.58 -0.70
N ALA A 87 10.11 -2.51 -1.02
CA ALA A 87 9.22 -1.49 -0.48
C ALA A 87 9.01 -1.57 1.03
N ALA A 88 8.87 -2.78 1.57
CA ALA A 88 8.50 -3.02 2.96
C ALA A 88 9.68 -3.11 3.94
N ILE A 89 10.94 -3.19 3.47
CA ILE A 89 12.11 -3.30 4.35
C ILE A 89 12.13 -2.09 5.30
N PRO A 90 12.15 -2.27 6.64
CA PRO A 90 12.26 -1.16 7.58
C PRO A 90 13.55 -0.35 7.38
N ALA A 91 13.48 0.97 7.62
CA ALA A 91 14.58 1.88 7.36
C ALA A 91 15.90 1.50 8.08
N PRO A 92 15.89 1.05 9.36
CA PRO A 92 17.13 0.70 10.05
C PRO A 92 17.63 -0.73 9.77
N HIS A 93 16.90 -1.54 9.00
CA HIS A 93 17.33 -2.91 8.70
C HIS A 93 18.52 -2.94 7.74
N ARG A 94 19.44 -3.88 7.96
CA ARG A 94 20.62 -4.11 7.11
C ARG A 94 20.27 -4.33 5.64
N GLU A 95 19.17 -5.02 5.37
CA GLU A 95 18.67 -5.34 4.04
C GLU A 95 18.35 -4.08 3.23
N ARG A 96 18.12 -2.94 3.89
CA ARG A 96 17.92 -1.65 3.21
C ARG A 96 19.19 -1.20 2.48
N ALA A 97 20.36 -1.35 3.09
CA ALA A 97 21.64 -1.02 2.45
C ALA A 97 21.95 -1.95 1.28
N GLU A 98 21.66 -3.25 1.43
CA GLU A 98 21.80 -4.23 0.35
C GLU A 98 20.87 -3.90 -0.82
N ASN A 99 19.60 -3.58 -0.55
CA ASN A 99 18.64 -3.17 -1.58
C ASN A 99 19.09 -1.90 -2.31
N ALA A 100 19.68 -0.93 -1.59
CA ALA A 100 20.25 0.28 -2.20
C ALA A 100 21.42 -0.06 -3.14
N TYR A 101 22.33 -0.93 -2.73
CA TYR A 101 23.43 -1.39 -3.56
C TYR A 101 22.94 -2.09 -4.84
N LEU A 102 22.00 -3.03 -4.70
CA LEU A 102 21.41 -3.74 -5.84
C LEU A 102 20.64 -2.79 -6.78
N THR A 103 19.96 -1.79 -6.24
CA THR A 103 19.29 -0.75 -7.02
C THR A 103 20.28 0.08 -7.82
N GLY A 104 21.40 0.48 -7.20
CA GLY A 104 22.47 1.20 -7.88
C GLY A 104 23.14 0.39 -9.01
N LYS A 105 23.32 -0.92 -8.79
CA LYS A 105 23.82 -1.82 -9.84
C LYS A 105 22.80 -1.95 -10.98
N ARG A 106 21.53 -2.16 -10.66
CA ARG A 106 20.48 -2.40 -11.67
C ARG A 106 20.20 -1.17 -12.54
N ILE A 107 20.26 0.04 -12.00
CA ILE A 107 20.00 1.24 -12.81
C ILE A 107 21.02 1.41 -13.95
N VAL A 108 22.29 1.02 -13.75
CA VAL A 108 23.30 1.06 -14.79
C VAL A 108 22.95 0.12 -15.94
N GLU A 109 22.50 -1.11 -15.61
CA GLU A 109 22.04 -2.08 -16.62
C GLU A 109 20.82 -1.55 -17.40
N MET A 110 19.85 -0.93 -16.71
CA MET A 110 18.66 -0.34 -17.34
C MET A 110 18.99 0.77 -18.33
N VAL A 111 20.06 1.54 -18.11
CA VAL A 111 20.52 2.56 -19.06
C VAL A 111 20.94 1.90 -20.37
N TRP A 112 21.71 0.82 -20.32
CA TRP A 112 22.12 0.07 -21.51
C TRP A 112 20.97 -0.65 -22.22
N GLU A 113 19.98 -1.10 -21.46
CA GLU A 113 18.76 -1.74 -21.98
C GLU A 113 17.75 -0.73 -22.52
N ASP A 114 17.95 0.57 -22.29
CA ASP A 114 16.97 1.62 -22.54
C ASP A 114 15.59 1.30 -21.89
N LEU A 115 15.62 0.72 -20.68
CA LEU A 115 14.41 0.34 -19.95
C LEU A 115 13.86 1.56 -19.21
N ARG A 116 12.87 2.22 -19.81
CA ARG A 116 12.28 3.49 -19.36
C ARG A 116 10.99 3.27 -18.58
N PRO A 117 10.54 4.26 -17.79
CA PRO A 117 9.24 4.24 -17.12
C PRO A 117 8.06 3.96 -18.05
N SER A 118 8.02 4.49 -19.26
CA SER A 118 6.96 4.24 -20.24
C SER A 118 6.86 2.76 -20.68
N LYS A 119 7.98 2.02 -20.65
CA LYS A 119 8.00 0.57 -20.95
C LYS A 119 7.54 -0.29 -19.77
N ILE A 120 7.59 0.23 -18.55
CA ILE A 120 7.22 -0.46 -17.30
C ILE A 120 5.79 -0.09 -16.88
N MET A 121 5.49 1.21 -16.76
CA MET A 121 4.21 1.73 -16.27
C MET A 121 3.15 1.74 -17.38
N THR A 122 2.82 0.54 -17.89
CA THR A 122 1.77 0.31 -18.88
C THR A 122 0.40 0.24 -18.20
N LYS A 123 -0.71 0.26 -18.97
CA LYS A 123 -2.07 0.06 -18.44
C LYS A 123 -2.17 -1.19 -17.56
N ALA A 124 -1.57 -2.31 -17.99
CA ALA A 124 -1.54 -3.56 -17.22
C ALA A 124 -0.80 -3.43 -15.89
N ALA A 125 0.28 -2.63 -15.84
CA ALA A 125 1.01 -2.35 -14.61
C ALA A 125 0.18 -1.49 -13.64
N PHE A 126 -0.54 -0.48 -14.14
CA PHE A 126 -1.47 0.31 -13.34
C PHE A 126 -2.62 -0.55 -12.78
N GLU A 127 -3.18 -1.46 -13.56
CA GLU A 127 -4.23 -2.37 -13.08
C GLU A 127 -3.73 -3.31 -11.99
N ASN A 128 -2.53 -3.88 -12.13
CA ASN A 128 -1.89 -4.66 -11.06
C ASN A 128 -1.68 -3.83 -9.78
N MET A 129 -1.22 -2.60 -9.93
CA MET A 129 -1.02 -1.67 -8.82
C MET A 129 -2.34 -1.35 -8.11
N ILE A 130 -3.44 -1.12 -8.83
CA ILE A 130 -4.77 -0.90 -8.24
C ILE A 130 -5.23 -2.13 -7.46
N ALA A 131 -5.05 -3.34 -7.99
CA ALA A 131 -5.37 -4.58 -7.27
C ALA A 131 -4.57 -4.71 -5.97
N VAL A 132 -3.27 -4.41 -6.00
CA VAL A 132 -2.44 -4.40 -4.80
C VAL A 132 -2.90 -3.33 -3.81
N ASN A 133 -3.25 -2.11 -4.27
CA ASN A 133 -3.77 -1.05 -3.40
C ASN A 133 -5.00 -1.50 -2.61
N SER A 134 -5.93 -2.16 -3.26
CA SER A 134 -7.14 -2.68 -2.62
C SER A 134 -6.80 -3.77 -1.60
N ALA A 135 -5.95 -4.72 -1.98
CA ALA A 135 -5.55 -5.84 -1.13
C ALA A 135 -4.81 -5.42 0.15
N ILE A 136 -4.06 -4.33 0.11
CA ILE A 136 -3.35 -3.78 1.29
C ILE A 136 -4.17 -2.75 2.08
N GLY A 137 -5.39 -2.40 1.64
CA GLY A 137 -6.15 -1.29 2.22
C GLY A 137 -5.43 0.05 2.08
N GLY A 138 -4.93 0.36 0.89
CA GLY A 138 -4.08 1.52 0.62
C GLY A 138 -4.79 2.88 0.76
N SER A 139 -4.01 3.94 0.70
CA SER A 139 -4.44 5.32 0.91
C SER A 139 -5.27 5.87 -0.25
N THR A 140 -6.26 6.72 0.05
CA THR A 140 -7.02 7.51 -0.93
C THR A 140 -6.18 8.55 -1.67
N ASN A 141 -4.94 8.81 -1.24
CA ASN A 141 -4.00 9.66 -1.98
C ASN A 141 -3.43 8.96 -3.22
N ALA A 142 -3.49 7.63 -3.29
CA ALA A 142 -2.95 6.87 -4.42
C ALA A 142 -3.60 7.25 -5.77
N PRO A 143 -4.94 7.35 -5.92
CA PRO A 143 -5.57 7.81 -7.16
C PRO A 143 -5.08 9.18 -7.62
N ILE A 144 -4.94 10.14 -6.72
CA ILE A 144 -4.49 11.50 -7.04
C ILE A 144 -3.11 11.46 -7.70
N HIS A 145 -2.17 10.74 -7.09
CA HIS A 145 -0.80 10.66 -7.57
C HIS A 145 -0.68 9.81 -8.83
N PHE A 146 -1.27 8.62 -8.86
CA PHE A 146 -1.10 7.70 -9.99
C PHE A 146 -1.88 8.12 -11.23
N ASN A 147 -3.05 8.77 -11.09
CA ASN A 147 -3.75 9.37 -12.23
C ASN A 147 -2.88 10.47 -12.87
N ALA A 148 -2.21 11.30 -12.05
CA ALA A 148 -1.27 12.30 -12.55
C ALA A 148 -0.04 11.67 -13.22
N ILE A 149 0.56 10.63 -12.64
CA ILE A 149 1.69 9.89 -13.23
C ILE A 149 1.30 9.26 -14.56
N ALA A 150 0.15 8.59 -14.63
CA ALA A 150 -0.37 7.98 -15.85
C ALA A 150 -0.55 9.01 -16.98
N LYS A 151 -1.05 10.21 -16.65
CA LYS A 151 -1.21 11.30 -17.61
C LYS A 151 0.12 11.74 -18.24
N HIS A 152 1.22 11.79 -17.46
CA HIS A 152 2.55 12.11 -18.00
C HIS A 152 3.07 11.06 -19.00
N LEU A 153 2.61 9.82 -18.89
CA LEU A 153 2.97 8.72 -19.79
C LEU A 153 1.95 8.51 -20.93
N GLY A 154 0.91 9.34 -21.03
CA GLY A 154 -0.15 9.16 -22.01
C GLY A 154 -1.04 7.94 -21.75
N VAL A 155 -1.00 7.34 -20.55
CA VAL A 155 -1.85 6.22 -20.14
C VAL A 155 -3.17 6.76 -19.58
N LYS A 156 -4.29 6.37 -20.18
CA LYS A 156 -5.62 6.73 -19.64
C LYS A 156 -5.85 5.96 -18.34
N LEU A 157 -5.95 6.71 -17.25
CA LEU A 157 -6.28 6.23 -15.91
C LEU A 157 -7.13 7.29 -15.20
N ASP A 158 -8.29 6.89 -14.72
CA ASP A 158 -9.25 7.76 -14.02
C ASP A 158 -9.86 7.04 -12.80
N ASN A 159 -10.74 7.72 -12.07
CA ASN A 159 -11.37 7.17 -10.87
C ASN A 159 -12.28 5.96 -11.16
N ASP A 160 -12.85 5.86 -12.36
CA ASP A 160 -13.65 4.69 -12.74
C ASP A 160 -12.79 3.43 -12.90
N ASP A 161 -11.52 3.57 -13.32
CA ASP A 161 -10.57 2.44 -13.34
C ASP A 161 -10.28 1.92 -11.93
N TRP A 162 -10.17 2.81 -10.93
CA TRP A 162 -9.93 2.41 -9.53
C TRP A 162 -11.09 1.59 -8.96
N GLU A 163 -12.33 1.93 -9.30
CA GLU A 163 -13.50 1.13 -8.95
C GLU A 163 -13.55 -0.16 -9.74
N ARG A 164 -13.49 -0.08 -11.05
CA ARG A 164 -13.62 -1.23 -11.96
C ARG A 164 -12.63 -2.35 -11.65
N VAL A 165 -11.37 -2.01 -11.42
CA VAL A 165 -10.29 -2.97 -11.17
C VAL A 165 -10.22 -3.35 -9.69
N GLY A 166 -10.39 -2.37 -8.80
CA GLY A 166 -10.05 -2.50 -7.39
C GLY A 166 -11.21 -2.90 -6.48
N TYR A 167 -12.45 -2.50 -6.76
CA TYR A 167 -13.56 -2.62 -5.80
C TYR A 167 -13.79 -4.04 -5.31
N ASN A 168 -13.79 -5.01 -6.21
CA ASN A 168 -14.01 -6.41 -5.89
C ASN A 168 -12.75 -7.18 -5.43
N VAL A 169 -11.61 -6.49 -5.28
CA VAL A 169 -10.41 -7.10 -4.73
C VAL A 169 -10.53 -7.14 -3.20
N PRO A 170 -10.30 -8.29 -2.56
CA PRO A 170 -10.45 -8.44 -1.13
C PRO A 170 -9.30 -7.78 -0.34
N LEU A 171 -9.58 -7.35 0.90
CA LEU A 171 -8.57 -6.97 1.88
C LEU A 171 -7.92 -8.21 2.46
N ILE A 172 -6.62 -8.36 2.25
CA ILE A 172 -5.85 -9.51 2.76
C ILE A 172 -4.67 -9.11 3.67
N VAL A 173 -4.37 -7.83 3.79
CA VAL A 173 -3.28 -7.35 4.65
C VAL A 173 -3.82 -6.78 5.95
N ASN A 174 -3.49 -7.45 7.05
CA ASN A 174 -3.91 -7.12 8.41
C ASN A 174 -2.99 -6.06 9.03
N MET A 175 -2.98 -4.85 8.46
CA MET A 175 -2.20 -3.71 8.95
C MET A 175 -3.08 -2.55 9.39
N GLN A 176 -2.66 -1.84 10.42
CA GLN A 176 -3.30 -0.58 10.81
C GLN A 176 -3.30 0.44 9.67
N PRO A 177 -4.40 1.21 9.46
CA PRO A 177 -5.58 1.34 10.31
C PRO A 177 -6.68 0.29 10.08
N ALA A 178 -6.61 -0.54 9.05
CA ALA A 178 -7.65 -1.53 8.73
C ALA A 178 -7.51 -2.84 9.52
N GLY A 179 -6.39 -3.05 10.20
CA GLY A 179 -6.04 -4.25 10.95
C GLY A 179 -5.16 -3.95 12.16
N GLU A 180 -4.34 -4.92 12.57
CA GLU A 180 -3.63 -4.91 13.86
C GLU A 180 -2.12 -4.68 13.76
N TYR A 181 -1.50 -5.16 12.68
CA TYR A 181 -0.04 -5.19 12.51
C TYR A 181 0.52 -3.90 11.93
N LEU A 182 1.85 -3.81 11.85
CA LEU A 182 2.59 -2.65 11.38
C LEU A 182 3.57 -3.01 10.24
N GLY A 183 4.34 -2.04 9.75
CA GLY A 183 5.20 -2.19 8.58
C GLY A 183 6.29 -3.25 8.71
N GLU A 184 6.89 -3.40 9.89
CA GLU A 184 7.90 -4.41 10.18
C GLU A 184 7.31 -5.84 10.14
N ASP A 185 6.10 -6.04 10.71
CA ASP A 185 5.38 -7.32 10.61
C ASP A 185 5.07 -7.65 9.14
N PHE A 186 4.65 -6.65 8.36
CA PHE A 186 4.36 -6.81 6.94
C PHE A 186 5.60 -7.21 6.14
N HIS A 187 6.75 -6.62 6.44
CA HIS A 187 8.04 -7.03 5.86
C HIS A 187 8.33 -8.49 6.16
N HIS A 188 8.27 -8.90 7.42
CA HIS A 188 8.56 -10.28 7.85
C HIS A 188 7.57 -11.30 7.27
N ALA A 189 6.31 -10.93 7.05
CA ALA A 189 5.32 -11.78 6.41
C ALA A 189 5.54 -11.99 4.91
N GLY A 190 6.41 -11.17 4.28
CA GLY A 190 6.76 -11.27 2.87
C GLY A 190 6.42 -10.04 2.03
N GLY A 191 5.91 -8.97 2.62
CA GLY A 191 5.70 -7.68 1.96
C GLY A 191 4.87 -7.74 0.68
N VAL A 192 5.20 -6.87 -0.27
CA VAL A 192 4.50 -6.79 -1.57
C VAL A 192 4.56 -8.10 -2.36
N PRO A 193 5.70 -8.83 -2.46
CA PRO A 193 5.74 -10.12 -3.14
C PRO A 193 4.76 -11.14 -2.56
N GLY A 194 4.58 -11.14 -1.23
CA GLY A 194 3.59 -11.99 -0.55
C GLY A 194 2.15 -11.66 -0.96
N VAL A 195 1.79 -10.38 -0.98
CA VAL A 195 0.48 -9.89 -1.44
C VAL A 195 0.24 -10.28 -2.89
N VAL A 196 1.19 -9.98 -3.78
CA VAL A 196 1.08 -10.31 -5.22
C VAL A 196 0.94 -11.81 -5.44
N SER A 197 1.67 -12.65 -4.70
CA SER A 197 1.54 -14.11 -4.76
C SER A 197 0.11 -14.59 -4.40
N ARG A 198 -0.52 -13.97 -3.39
CA ARG A 198 -1.93 -14.25 -3.05
C ARG A 198 -2.89 -13.82 -4.16
N LEU A 199 -2.69 -12.62 -4.72
CA LEU A 199 -3.50 -12.09 -5.82
C LEU A 199 -3.35 -12.92 -7.10
N ILE A 200 -2.15 -13.45 -7.40
CA ILE A 200 -1.92 -14.40 -8.51
C ILE A 200 -2.78 -15.65 -8.34
N LYS A 201 -2.85 -16.21 -7.12
CA LYS A 201 -3.68 -17.37 -6.82
C LYS A 201 -5.18 -17.08 -6.96
N GLY A 202 -5.57 -15.81 -6.80
CA GLY A 202 -6.93 -15.32 -7.04
C GLY A 202 -7.23 -14.94 -8.48
N GLY A 203 -6.25 -15.02 -9.39
CA GLY A 203 -6.43 -14.60 -10.79
C GLY A 203 -6.54 -13.09 -11.00
N LEU A 204 -6.07 -12.27 -10.03
CA LEU A 204 -6.25 -10.82 -9.98
C LEU A 204 -5.02 -10.03 -10.48
N ILE A 205 -4.01 -10.70 -11.04
CA ILE A 205 -2.77 -10.07 -11.54
C ILE A 205 -2.61 -10.32 -13.03
N ASN A 206 -2.40 -9.24 -13.78
CA ASN A 206 -2.03 -9.29 -15.18
C ASN A 206 -0.58 -9.80 -15.33
N LYS A 207 -0.37 -10.76 -16.23
CA LYS A 207 0.89 -11.50 -16.36
C LYS A 207 1.97 -10.79 -17.16
N VAL A 208 1.61 -9.75 -17.96
CA VAL A 208 2.52 -9.14 -18.93
C VAL A 208 3.28 -7.92 -18.41
N ALA A 209 2.90 -7.36 -17.26
CA ALA A 209 3.48 -6.14 -16.72
C ALA A 209 4.96 -6.36 -16.33
N THR A 210 5.87 -5.74 -17.06
CA THR A 210 7.33 -5.78 -16.83
C THR A 210 7.72 -4.90 -15.65
N THR A 211 8.82 -5.24 -14.97
CA THR A 211 9.38 -4.50 -13.85
C THR A 211 10.84 -4.09 -14.11
N VAL A 212 11.41 -3.24 -13.26
CA VAL A 212 12.79 -2.74 -13.36
C VAL A 212 13.84 -3.83 -13.47
N ASN A 213 13.60 -5.06 -12.99
CA ASN A 213 14.55 -6.16 -13.10
C ASN A 213 14.46 -6.95 -14.43
N GLY A 214 13.65 -6.47 -15.39
CA GLY A 214 13.46 -7.11 -16.69
C GLY A 214 12.51 -8.31 -16.71
N LYS A 215 12.03 -8.75 -15.54
CA LYS A 215 11.00 -9.81 -15.42
C LYS A 215 9.63 -9.19 -15.21
N THR A 216 8.57 -9.95 -15.46
CA THR A 216 7.22 -9.49 -15.14
C THR A 216 6.97 -9.57 -13.62
N LEU A 217 6.03 -8.73 -13.10
CA LEU A 217 5.58 -8.79 -11.72
C LEU A 217 5.10 -10.21 -11.36
N TYR A 218 4.38 -10.83 -12.27
CA TYR A 218 3.92 -12.23 -12.13
C TYR A 218 5.10 -13.17 -11.88
N LYS A 219 6.14 -13.15 -12.73
CA LYS A 219 7.32 -14.02 -12.63
C LYS A 219 8.13 -13.79 -11.36
N ASN A 220 8.18 -12.56 -10.87
CA ASN A 220 8.85 -12.23 -9.62
C ASN A 220 8.16 -12.85 -8.40
N CYS A 221 6.83 -13.03 -8.45
CA CYS A 221 6.02 -13.35 -7.27
C CYS A 221 5.30 -14.70 -7.33
N GLU A 222 5.20 -15.37 -8.50
CA GLU A 222 4.38 -16.60 -8.68
C GLU A 222 4.76 -17.74 -7.72
N LYS A 223 6.04 -17.84 -7.36
CA LYS A 223 6.58 -18.88 -6.47
C LYS A 223 6.81 -18.39 -5.03
N PHE A 224 6.49 -17.13 -4.73
CA PHE A 224 6.71 -16.58 -3.41
C PHE A 224 5.76 -17.20 -2.39
N LYS A 225 6.29 -17.59 -1.23
CA LYS A 225 5.52 -18.13 -0.12
C LYS A 225 5.35 -17.03 0.94
N VAL A 226 4.12 -16.76 1.32
CA VAL A 226 3.81 -15.92 2.49
C VAL A 226 4.33 -16.63 3.73
N LEU A 227 5.01 -15.90 4.60
CA LEU A 227 5.69 -16.42 5.79
C LEU A 227 4.81 -16.34 7.04
N ASP A 228 3.83 -15.43 7.05
CA ASP A 228 2.87 -15.26 8.15
C ASP A 228 1.46 -14.98 7.62
N ASP A 229 0.58 -15.96 7.78
CA ASP A 229 -0.81 -15.90 7.35
C ASP A 229 -1.69 -15.03 8.27
N SER A 230 -1.22 -14.63 9.45
CA SER A 230 -1.94 -13.69 10.33
C SER A 230 -1.80 -12.25 9.85
N VAL A 231 -0.73 -11.93 9.13
CA VAL A 231 -0.42 -10.60 8.56
C VAL A 231 -0.89 -10.50 7.11
N ILE A 232 -0.59 -11.51 6.26
CA ILE A 232 -1.02 -11.57 4.86
C ILE A 232 -1.95 -12.77 4.68
N TRP A 233 -3.24 -12.54 4.80
CA TRP A 233 -4.27 -13.57 4.82
C TRP A 233 -4.40 -14.32 3.49
N PRO A 234 -4.86 -15.58 3.53
CA PRO A 234 -5.19 -16.32 2.32
C PRO A 234 -6.32 -15.65 1.52
N ILE A 235 -6.18 -15.60 0.19
CA ILE A 235 -7.17 -14.99 -0.72
C ILE A 235 -8.57 -15.60 -0.59
N LYS A 236 -8.66 -16.88 -0.19
CA LYS A 236 -9.93 -17.59 0.01
C LYS A 236 -10.60 -17.29 1.34
N LYS A 237 -9.91 -16.64 2.27
CA LYS A 237 -10.41 -16.23 3.59
C LYS A 237 -9.89 -14.83 3.88
N PRO A 238 -10.37 -13.81 3.17
CA PRO A 238 -9.89 -12.44 3.36
C PRO A 238 -10.46 -11.82 4.64
N MET A 239 -9.88 -10.69 5.05
CA MET A 239 -10.43 -9.85 6.12
C MET A 239 -11.75 -9.19 5.69
N LYS A 240 -11.86 -8.82 4.41
CA LYS A 240 -13.02 -8.21 3.79
C LYS A 240 -13.09 -8.63 2.32
N ASP A 241 -14.27 -9.02 1.84
CA ASP A 241 -14.42 -9.53 0.46
C ASP A 241 -14.26 -8.46 -0.61
N LYS A 242 -14.63 -7.20 -0.30
CA LYS A 242 -14.53 -6.05 -1.19
C LYS A 242 -13.84 -4.90 -0.45
N ALA A 243 -12.68 -4.49 -0.91
CA ALA A 243 -11.84 -3.54 -0.19
C ALA A 243 -11.30 -2.39 -1.04
N GLY A 244 -11.65 -2.34 -2.30
CA GLY A 244 -11.26 -1.26 -3.19
C GLY A 244 -12.01 0.04 -2.95
N PHE A 245 -11.82 0.97 -3.85
CA PHE A 245 -12.50 2.26 -3.81
C PHE A 245 -13.83 2.20 -4.56
N LEU A 246 -14.83 2.91 -4.05
CA LEU A 246 -16.02 3.29 -4.79
C LEU A 246 -15.81 4.68 -5.39
N ASN A 247 -16.26 4.86 -6.63
CA ASN A 247 -16.30 6.16 -7.29
C ASN A 247 -17.75 6.68 -7.27
N MET A 248 -18.08 7.44 -6.24
CA MET A 248 -19.42 8.03 -6.09
C MET A 248 -19.62 9.16 -7.10
N LYS A 249 -20.80 9.20 -7.73
CA LYS A 249 -21.22 10.24 -8.68
C LYS A 249 -22.58 10.79 -8.28
N GLY A 250 -22.79 12.07 -8.50
CA GLY A 250 -24.06 12.71 -8.16
C GLY A 250 -24.15 14.14 -8.67
N ASN A 251 -25.19 14.85 -8.23
CA ASN A 251 -25.45 16.25 -8.63
C ASN A 251 -24.59 17.28 -7.88
N LEU A 252 -23.88 16.88 -6.82
CA LEU A 252 -22.98 17.76 -6.06
C LEU A 252 -21.53 17.68 -6.58
N PHE A 253 -21.13 16.54 -7.16
CA PHE A 253 -19.79 16.31 -7.71
C PHE A 253 -19.83 15.20 -8.74
N ASP A 254 -18.98 15.30 -9.74
CA ASP A 254 -18.89 14.35 -10.85
C ASP A 254 -18.21 13.05 -10.46
N SER A 255 -17.30 13.08 -9.48
CA SER A 255 -16.51 11.93 -9.05
C SER A 255 -15.91 12.17 -7.67
N ALA A 256 -16.16 11.23 -6.74
CA ALA A 256 -15.57 11.21 -5.40
C ALA A 256 -15.19 9.80 -4.99
N ILE A 257 -13.92 9.61 -4.60
CA ILE A 257 -13.41 8.32 -4.15
C ILE A 257 -13.75 8.08 -2.68
N MET A 258 -14.36 6.93 -2.39
CA MET A 258 -14.60 6.45 -1.04
C MET A 258 -13.81 5.16 -0.78
N LYS A 259 -13.06 5.14 0.33
CA LYS A 259 -12.30 3.96 0.77
C LYS A 259 -13.18 3.02 1.58
N THR A 260 -13.42 1.80 1.10
CA THR A 260 -14.32 0.85 1.74
C THR A 260 -13.65 -0.04 2.79
N SER A 261 -12.34 -0.23 2.72
CA SER A 261 -11.58 -1.15 3.59
C SER A 261 -11.61 -0.82 5.08
N VAL A 262 -11.88 0.44 5.46
CA VAL A 262 -11.93 0.92 6.86
C VAL A 262 -13.34 1.23 7.38
N ILE A 263 -14.37 0.97 6.58
CA ILE A 263 -15.76 1.13 7.01
C ILE A 263 -16.12 -0.07 7.88
N SER A 264 -16.59 0.16 9.12
CA SER A 264 -17.10 -0.90 9.98
C SER A 264 -18.41 -1.47 9.42
N ASP A 265 -18.68 -2.75 9.68
CA ASP A 265 -19.89 -3.41 9.17
C ASP A 265 -21.16 -2.74 9.68
N SER A 266 -21.17 -2.29 10.95
CA SER A 266 -22.28 -1.51 11.54
C SER A 266 -22.57 -0.20 10.80
N ARG A 267 -21.53 0.47 10.24
CA ARG A 267 -21.71 1.71 9.48
C ARG A 267 -22.00 1.50 8.00
N SER A 268 -21.70 0.32 7.45
CA SER A 268 -22.03 0.02 6.05
C SER A 268 -23.55 -0.13 5.85
N GLU A 269 -24.29 -0.52 6.89
CA GLU A 269 -25.75 -0.61 6.87
C GLU A 269 -26.44 0.74 7.11
N GLU A 270 -25.88 1.61 7.95
CA GLU A 270 -26.43 2.94 8.26
C GLU A 270 -26.53 3.83 7.01
N HIS A 271 -25.54 3.75 6.10
CA HIS A 271 -25.54 4.57 4.87
C HIS A 271 -26.60 4.14 3.84
N THR A 272 -27.10 2.91 3.89
CA THR A 272 -28.19 2.45 3.01
C THR A 272 -29.56 2.79 3.54
N SER A 273 -29.77 2.89 4.86
CA SER A 273 -31.05 3.17 5.46
C SER A 273 -31.40 4.67 5.46
N GLU A 274 -30.42 5.57 5.65
CA GLU A 274 -30.66 7.02 5.62
C GLU A 274 -30.93 7.59 4.22
N LEU A 275 -30.39 6.98 3.17
CA LEU A 275 -30.68 7.38 1.78
C LEU A 275 -32.05 6.93 1.28
N GLN A 276 -32.68 5.96 1.93
CA GLN A 276 -34.04 5.48 1.58
C GLN A 276 -35.16 6.26 2.32
N SER A 277 -34.83 7.08 3.30
CA SER A 277 -35.82 7.80 4.13
C SER A 277 -35.94 9.31 3.81
N ARG A 278 -35.37 9.78 2.68
CA ARG A 278 -35.49 11.20 2.22
C ARG A 278 -36.02 11.31 0.82
#